data_d614b460299a802b1246df8a7113d63b
#
_entry.id   d614b460299a802b1246df8a7113d63b
#
_cell.length_a   1.000
_cell.length_b   1.000
_cell.length_c   1.000
_cell.angle_alpha   90.00
_cell.angle_beta   90.00
_cell.angle_gamma   90.00
#
_symmetry.space_group_name_H-M   'P 1'
#
loop_
_entity.id
_entity.type
_entity.pdbx_description
1 polymer ?
#
loop_
_entity_poly.entity_id
_entity_poly.type
_entity_poly.pdbx_seq_one_letter_code
_entity_poly.pdbx_strand_id
1 'polypeptide(L)'
;MIRRRFAATAAAALLFLFTGSALAQEKLPPLRTGVDGTFAPHAMPKLGGGIEGFQIDLFTEVARRMKREITIDAVSFSTLIPGMQSGRYDFIAAPTTVTKERAENMLFTAGYLWTAYQFGIKKGSEPIKDWADLKGKSVSVNKGTPYETLSKAKGAEHGFTVQVYDTQPDATQAVLSGRAYATLGGNTTIVYAASKNPQFVADLELKETRAHWAAPVPKNNPKLRAELQDALDCMKKDGTIAKFSEKWFGRKPAPDGLEVVITPGYGPPGMPGYDPTPHELKCN
;
A
#
# COMPACT_ATOMS: atom_id res chain seq x y z
N MET A 1 14.48 92.96 36.55
CA MET A 1 14.82 91.60 36.98
C MET A 1 13.85 90.65 36.26
N ILE A 2 14.33 90.01 35.20
CA ILE A 2 13.52 89.17 34.30
C ILE A 2 13.88 87.70 34.56
N ARG A 3 12.93 86.87 35.08
CA ARG A 3 13.11 85.48 35.26
C ARG A 3 12.56 84.75 33.99
N ARG A 4 13.46 84.17 33.22
CA ARG A 4 13.14 83.25 32.09
C ARG A 4 12.82 81.86 32.65
N ARG A 5 11.61 81.34 32.38
CA ARG A 5 11.22 79.95 32.62
C ARG A 5 11.54 79.13 31.36
N PHE A 6 12.42 78.13 31.49
CA PHE A 6 12.62 77.09 30.47
C PHE A 6 11.56 76.01 30.62
N ALA A 7 10.79 75.80 29.60
CA ALA A 7 9.88 74.69 29.50
C ALA A 7 10.65 73.52 28.81
N ALA A 8 10.84 72.41 29.51
CA ALA A 8 11.39 71.18 28.96
C ALA A 8 10.23 70.34 28.44
N THR A 9 10.19 70.15 27.11
CA THR A 9 9.29 69.22 26.40
C THR A 9 9.90 67.84 26.41
N ALA A 10 9.34 66.90 27.17
CA ALA A 10 9.70 65.48 27.13
C ALA A 10 8.95 64.80 25.98
N ALA A 11 9.63 64.39 24.93
CA ALA A 11 9.12 63.57 23.85
C ALA A 11 9.15 62.10 24.30
N ALA A 12 7.98 61.52 24.62
CA ALA A 12 7.82 60.10 24.90
C ALA A 12 7.78 59.31 23.55
N ALA A 13 8.86 58.62 23.19
CA ALA A 13 8.88 57.68 22.07
C ALA A 13 8.22 56.38 22.49
N LEU A 14 6.98 56.13 22.02
CA LEU A 14 6.34 54.80 22.11
C LEU A 14 7.01 53.84 21.14
N LEU A 15 7.85 52.96 21.64
CA LEU A 15 8.33 51.75 20.91
C LEU A 15 7.17 50.72 20.93
N PHE A 16 6.47 50.61 19.82
CA PHE A 16 5.58 49.44 19.56
C PHE A 16 6.47 48.21 19.30
N LEU A 17 6.64 47.39 20.32
CA LEU A 17 7.16 46.05 20.19
C LEU A 17 6.09 45.17 19.47
N PHE A 18 6.22 45.05 18.15
CA PHE A 18 5.50 44.00 17.42
C PHE A 18 6.10 42.67 17.85
N THR A 19 5.52 42.06 18.91
CA THR A 19 5.70 40.62 19.17
C THR A 19 4.99 39.87 18.09
N GLY A 20 5.72 39.53 17.02
CA GLY A 20 5.27 38.59 16.03
C GLY A 20 5.03 37.24 16.72
N SER A 21 3.76 36.94 17.07
CA SER A 21 3.36 35.58 17.45
C SER A 21 3.63 34.70 16.24
N ALA A 22 4.78 34.04 16.21
CA ALA A 22 4.99 32.90 15.33
C ALA A 22 3.88 31.88 15.69
N LEU A 23 2.83 31.81 14.88
CA LEU A 23 1.86 30.74 14.94
C LEU A 23 2.66 29.45 14.75
N ALA A 24 2.98 28.79 15.85
CA ALA A 24 3.53 27.45 15.82
C ALA A 24 2.51 26.59 15.06
N GLN A 25 2.83 26.19 13.85
CA GLN A 25 1.99 25.32 13.04
C GLN A 25 1.82 24.03 13.85
N GLU A 26 0.64 23.77 14.36
CA GLU A 26 0.35 22.61 15.19
C GLU A 26 0.74 21.36 14.38
N LYS A 27 1.74 20.64 14.86
CA LYS A 27 2.27 19.45 14.17
C LYS A 27 1.21 18.36 14.22
N LEU A 28 0.68 17.99 13.07
CA LEU A 28 -0.30 16.90 12.97
C LEU A 28 0.30 15.59 13.56
N PRO A 29 -0.51 14.76 14.21
CA PRO A 29 -0.03 13.49 14.77
C PRO A 29 0.55 12.60 13.66
N PRO A 30 1.57 11.78 13.97
CA PRO A 30 2.14 10.84 13.01
C PRO A 30 1.08 9.89 12.45
N LEU A 31 1.24 9.50 11.20
CA LEU A 31 0.47 8.41 10.60
C LEU A 31 1.00 7.08 11.12
N ARG A 32 0.12 6.22 11.61
CA ARG A 32 0.46 4.87 12.08
C ARG A 32 -0.05 3.86 11.08
N THR A 33 0.83 3.00 10.58
CA THR A 33 0.46 1.99 9.59
C THR A 33 1.29 0.73 9.74
N GLY A 34 0.93 -0.31 9.00
CA GLY A 34 1.68 -1.55 8.95
C GLY A 34 1.80 -2.11 7.54
N VAL A 35 2.81 -2.94 7.35
CA VAL A 35 3.07 -3.72 6.13
C VAL A 35 3.44 -5.14 6.49
N ASP A 36 3.29 -6.07 5.55
CA ASP A 36 3.98 -7.36 5.64
C ASP A 36 5.44 -7.14 5.22
N GLY A 37 6.33 -7.08 6.21
CA GLY A 37 7.76 -6.80 6.01
C GLY A 37 8.53 -7.88 5.24
N THR A 38 7.85 -8.95 4.81
CA THR A 38 8.43 -10.06 4.02
C THR A 38 7.87 -10.12 2.60
N PHE A 39 6.94 -9.24 2.24
CA PHE A 39 6.22 -9.27 0.96
C PHE A 39 6.99 -8.52 -0.14
N ALA A 40 8.15 -9.06 -0.53
CA ALA A 40 9.01 -8.48 -1.56
C ALA A 40 8.35 -8.47 -2.95
N PRO A 41 8.57 -7.43 -3.79
CA PRO A 41 9.42 -6.25 -3.57
C PRO A 41 8.68 -5.06 -2.95
N HIS A 42 7.51 -5.28 -2.35
CA HIS A 42 6.66 -4.23 -1.78
C HIS A 42 7.15 -3.77 -0.41
N ALA A 43 7.50 -4.71 0.46
CA ALA A 43 8.20 -4.49 1.72
C ALA A 43 9.07 -5.71 2.02
N MET A 44 10.33 -5.49 2.34
CA MET A 44 11.30 -6.55 2.62
C MET A 44 12.39 -6.04 3.55
N PRO A 45 13.11 -6.94 4.25
CA PRO A 45 14.25 -6.53 5.06
C PRO A 45 15.30 -5.80 4.24
N LYS A 46 15.81 -4.70 4.79
CA LYS A 46 16.90 -3.91 4.20
C LYS A 46 18.23 -4.35 4.77
N LEU A 47 19.25 -4.44 3.92
CA LEU A 47 20.62 -4.67 4.37
C LEU A 47 21.07 -3.52 5.29
N GLY A 48 21.54 -3.86 6.49
CA GLY A 48 21.89 -2.87 7.52
C GLY A 48 20.77 -2.50 8.47
N GLY A 49 19.58 -3.08 8.32
CA GLY A 49 18.43 -2.92 9.22
C GLY A 49 17.27 -2.14 8.64
N GLY A 50 16.08 -2.31 9.25
CA GLY A 50 14.83 -1.73 8.79
C GLY A 50 14.22 -2.49 7.59
N ILE A 51 13.30 -1.81 6.91
CA ILE A 51 12.57 -2.35 5.75
C ILE A 51 12.67 -1.38 4.56
N GLU A 52 12.62 -1.94 3.36
CA GLU A 52 12.57 -1.19 2.11
C GLU A 52 11.58 -1.83 1.15
N GLY A 53 11.20 -1.15 0.09
CA GLY A 53 10.29 -1.67 -0.92
C GLY A 53 9.40 -0.60 -1.53
N PHE A 54 8.61 -0.99 -2.53
CA PHE A 54 7.71 -0.09 -3.23
C PHE A 54 6.74 0.62 -2.28
N GLN A 55 6.14 -0.12 -1.33
CA GLN A 55 5.18 0.44 -0.38
C GLN A 55 5.84 1.36 0.65
N ILE A 56 7.09 1.08 0.99
CA ILE A 56 7.84 1.93 1.92
C ILE A 56 8.14 3.28 1.27
N ASP A 57 8.66 3.28 0.04
CA ASP A 57 8.87 4.51 -0.72
C ASP A 57 7.56 5.27 -0.93
N LEU A 58 6.50 4.56 -1.34
CA LEU A 58 5.19 5.15 -1.65
C LEU A 58 4.60 5.90 -0.45
N PHE A 59 4.45 5.23 0.70
CA PHE A 59 3.77 5.83 1.85
C PHE A 59 4.66 6.75 2.68
N THR A 60 5.97 6.62 2.62
CA THR A 60 6.89 7.63 3.14
C THR A 60 6.74 8.94 2.36
N GLU A 61 6.65 8.88 1.03
CA GLU A 61 6.43 10.06 0.20
C GLU A 61 5.02 10.65 0.38
N VAL A 62 3.98 9.81 0.52
CA VAL A 62 2.62 10.27 0.87
C VAL A 62 2.64 11.06 2.18
N ALA A 63 3.25 10.53 3.24
CA ALA A 63 3.35 11.21 4.52
C ALA A 63 4.12 12.54 4.43
N ARG A 64 5.21 12.57 3.65
CA ARG A 64 5.98 13.79 3.38
C ARG A 64 5.13 14.87 2.71
N ARG A 65 4.31 14.51 1.71
CA ARG A 65 3.38 15.45 1.04
C ARG A 65 2.27 15.93 1.96
N MET A 66 1.81 15.07 2.84
CA MET A 66 0.85 15.42 3.89
C MET A 66 1.47 16.24 5.03
N LYS A 67 2.79 16.50 5.00
CA LYS A 67 3.55 17.16 6.08
C LYS A 67 3.37 16.48 7.44
N ARG A 68 3.31 15.13 7.43
CA ARG A 68 3.15 14.28 8.61
C ARG A 68 4.31 13.30 8.72
N GLU A 69 4.67 12.96 9.93
CA GLU A 69 5.53 11.80 10.21
C GLU A 69 4.75 10.51 9.96
N ILE A 70 5.46 9.40 9.71
CA ILE A 70 4.86 8.09 9.55
C ILE A 70 5.64 7.05 10.34
N THR A 71 4.92 6.16 11.00
CA THR A 71 5.45 4.95 11.62
C THR A 71 4.90 3.74 10.87
N ILE A 72 5.78 2.87 10.40
CA ILE A 72 5.43 1.68 9.62
C ILE A 72 5.89 0.44 10.38
N ASP A 73 4.95 -0.33 10.92
CA ASP A 73 5.23 -1.61 11.59
C ASP A 73 5.38 -2.72 10.55
N ALA A 74 6.39 -3.57 10.71
CA ALA A 74 6.55 -4.80 9.94
C ALA A 74 5.92 -5.97 10.69
N VAL A 75 4.79 -6.48 10.21
CA VAL A 75 3.99 -7.54 10.85
C VAL A 75 3.39 -8.47 9.78
N SER A 76 2.85 -9.63 10.18
CA SER A 76 2.16 -10.52 9.23
C SER A 76 0.92 -9.88 8.63
N PHE A 77 0.65 -10.09 7.33
CA PHE A 77 -0.49 -9.51 6.62
C PHE A 77 -1.83 -9.77 7.33
N SER A 78 -2.01 -11.00 7.87
CA SER A 78 -3.24 -11.40 8.56
C SER A 78 -3.60 -10.56 9.79
N THR A 79 -2.63 -9.82 10.36
CA THR A 79 -2.84 -8.96 11.54
C THR A 79 -3.16 -7.49 11.19
N LEU A 80 -2.98 -7.10 9.93
CA LEU A 80 -3.09 -5.69 9.52
C LEU A 80 -4.52 -5.17 9.58
N ILE A 81 -5.48 -5.89 8.97
CA ILE A 81 -6.90 -5.49 8.95
C ILE A 81 -7.47 -5.45 10.38
N PRO A 82 -7.30 -6.49 11.21
CA PRO A 82 -7.68 -6.42 12.62
C PRO A 82 -7.00 -5.25 13.37
N GLY A 83 -5.72 -5.00 13.12
CA GLY A 83 -4.98 -3.87 13.72
C GLY A 83 -5.55 -2.50 13.34
N MET A 84 -5.98 -2.31 12.10
CA MET A 84 -6.67 -1.09 11.67
C MET A 84 -8.07 -0.98 12.32
N GLN A 85 -8.82 -2.06 12.37
CA GLN A 85 -10.17 -2.08 12.97
C GLN A 85 -10.14 -1.79 14.48
N SER A 86 -9.08 -2.21 15.18
CA SER A 86 -8.88 -1.92 16.61
C SER A 86 -8.28 -0.52 16.88
N GLY A 87 -7.97 0.27 15.86
CA GLY A 87 -7.38 1.60 15.98
C GLY A 87 -5.87 1.60 16.25
N ARG A 88 -5.18 0.47 16.14
CA ARG A 88 -3.72 0.40 16.19
C ARG A 88 -3.11 1.14 15.00
N TYR A 89 -3.69 0.99 13.83
CA TYR A 89 -3.27 1.65 12.58
C TYR A 89 -4.35 2.61 12.09
N ASP A 90 -3.92 3.74 11.55
CA ASP A 90 -4.80 4.74 10.94
C ASP A 90 -5.20 4.32 9.52
N PHE A 91 -4.34 3.55 8.84
CA PHE A 91 -4.57 2.95 7.53
C PHE A 91 -3.61 1.76 7.34
N ILE A 92 -3.71 1.03 6.23
CA ILE A 92 -2.79 -0.06 5.90
C ILE A 92 -1.96 0.33 4.68
N ALA A 93 -0.63 0.34 4.84
CA ALA A 93 0.32 0.59 3.75
C ALA A 93 0.65 -0.66 2.93
N ALA A 94 0.38 -1.87 3.45
CA ALA A 94 0.56 -3.11 2.67
C ALA A 94 -0.32 -3.11 1.41
N PRO A 95 0.15 -3.68 0.27
CA PRO A 95 -0.64 -3.80 -0.94
C PRO A 95 -1.88 -4.64 -0.64
N THR A 96 -3.02 -3.97 -0.59
CA THR A 96 -4.29 -4.60 -0.20
C THR A 96 -5.22 -4.67 -1.40
N THR A 97 -5.53 -5.89 -1.85
CA THR A 97 -6.46 -6.12 -2.95
C THR A 97 -7.84 -5.62 -2.57
N VAL A 98 -8.40 -4.75 -3.41
CA VAL A 98 -9.79 -4.32 -3.30
C VAL A 98 -10.70 -5.48 -3.69
N THR A 99 -11.49 -5.94 -2.74
CA THR A 99 -12.59 -6.90 -2.98
C THR A 99 -13.89 -6.28 -2.49
N LYS A 100 -15.03 -6.73 -3.04
CA LYS A 100 -16.34 -6.23 -2.61
C LYS A 100 -16.55 -6.42 -1.12
N GLU A 101 -16.24 -7.62 -0.60
CA GLU A 101 -16.35 -7.96 0.83
C GLU A 101 -15.54 -6.98 1.71
N ARG A 102 -14.29 -6.66 1.33
CA ARG A 102 -13.46 -5.71 2.06
C ARG A 102 -14.03 -4.29 1.98
N ALA A 103 -14.47 -3.87 0.79
CA ALA A 103 -15.03 -2.54 0.57
C ALA A 103 -16.37 -2.31 1.29
N GLU A 104 -17.10 -3.37 1.64
CA GLU A 104 -18.28 -3.29 2.51
C GLU A 104 -17.91 -2.95 3.97
N ASN A 105 -16.69 -3.26 4.40
CA ASN A 105 -16.24 -3.14 5.79
C ASN A 105 -15.22 -2.00 6.03
N MET A 106 -14.61 -1.47 4.99
CA MET A 106 -13.62 -0.39 5.06
C MET A 106 -13.68 0.49 3.81
N LEU A 107 -13.10 1.69 3.87
CA LEU A 107 -12.91 2.54 2.70
C LEU A 107 -11.53 2.24 2.07
N PHE A 108 -11.42 2.50 0.77
CA PHE A 108 -10.17 2.42 0.04
C PHE A 108 -9.87 3.74 -0.65
N THR A 109 -8.60 4.07 -0.83
CA THR A 109 -8.18 5.08 -1.81
C THR A 109 -8.48 4.57 -3.21
N ALA A 110 -8.39 5.40 -4.24
CA ALA A 110 -8.26 4.91 -5.61
C ALA A 110 -7.06 3.96 -5.72
N GLY A 111 -7.14 3.02 -6.65
CA GLY A 111 -6.05 2.08 -6.91
C GLY A 111 -4.78 2.81 -7.36
N TYR A 112 -3.63 2.30 -6.92
CA TYR A 112 -2.32 2.82 -7.32
C TYR A 112 -1.45 1.78 -8.06
N LEU A 113 -1.89 0.52 -8.10
CA LEU A 113 -1.21 -0.56 -8.82
C LEU A 113 -2.22 -1.65 -9.19
N TRP A 114 -2.08 -2.22 -10.40
CA TRP A 114 -2.79 -3.43 -10.79
C TRP A 114 -2.16 -4.66 -10.16
N THR A 115 -2.98 -5.64 -9.81
CA THR A 115 -2.58 -6.99 -9.43
C THR A 115 -3.41 -8.02 -10.17
N ALA A 116 -2.83 -9.20 -10.37
CA ALA A 116 -3.53 -10.42 -10.71
C ALA A 116 -2.92 -11.55 -9.87
N TYR A 117 -3.63 -12.66 -9.70
CA TYR A 117 -3.06 -13.80 -8.98
C TYR A 117 -2.26 -14.65 -9.94
N GLN A 118 -1.13 -15.15 -9.47
CA GLN A 118 -0.23 -15.92 -10.29
C GLN A 118 0.30 -17.11 -9.51
N PHE A 119 0.36 -18.25 -10.18
CA PHE A 119 1.04 -19.42 -9.65
C PHE A 119 2.56 -19.28 -9.76
N GLY A 120 3.25 -19.84 -8.76
CA GLY A 120 4.67 -20.07 -8.81
C GLY A 120 4.94 -21.54 -8.55
N ILE A 121 5.81 -22.15 -9.34
CA ILE A 121 6.16 -23.57 -9.29
C ILE A 121 7.67 -23.78 -9.20
N LYS A 122 8.09 -24.97 -8.82
CA LYS A 122 9.51 -25.37 -8.89
C LYS A 122 9.91 -25.59 -10.35
N LYS A 123 11.11 -25.17 -10.72
CA LYS A 123 11.66 -25.43 -12.05
C LYS A 123 11.70 -26.91 -12.37
N GLY A 124 11.22 -27.28 -13.56
CA GLY A 124 11.11 -28.66 -13.99
C GLY A 124 9.81 -29.38 -13.60
N SER A 125 8.92 -28.71 -12.85
CA SER A 125 7.54 -29.19 -12.68
C SER A 125 6.73 -28.98 -13.94
N GLU A 126 5.68 -29.80 -14.15
CA GLU A 126 4.75 -29.61 -15.26
C GLU A 126 4.00 -28.27 -15.08
N PRO A 127 3.91 -27.42 -16.13
CA PRO A 127 3.19 -26.16 -16.06
C PRO A 127 1.70 -26.36 -15.75
N ILE A 128 1.14 -25.39 -15.01
CA ILE A 128 -0.30 -25.31 -14.73
C ILE A 128 -0.97 -24.59 -15.90
N LYS A 129 -2.00 -25.20 -16.49
CA LYS A 129 -2.80 -24.61 -17.57
C LYS A 129 -4.16 -24.16 -17.07
N ASP A 130 -4.70 -24.91 -16.10
CA ASP A 130 -5.94 -24.61 -15.42
C ASP A 130 -5.98 -25.25 -14.00
N TRP A 131 -7.09 -25.05 -13.29
CA TRP A 131 -7.26 -25.57 -11.93
C TRP A 131 -7.32 -27.11 -11.86
N ALA A 132 -7.72 -27.78 -12.93
CA ALA A 132 -7.82 -29.25 -12.97
C ALA A 132 -6.45 -29.94 -12.90
N ASP A 133 -5.39 -29.29 -13.38
CA ASP A 133 -4.02 -29.78 -13.31
C ASP A 133 -3.50 -29.91 -11.86
N LEU A 134 -4.19 -29.29 -10.91
CA LEU A 134 -3.84 -29.33 -9.49
C LEU A 134 -4.49 -30.51 -8.74
N LYS A 135 -5.35 -31.32 -9.37
CA LYS A 135 -6.01 -32.46 -8.74
C LYS A 135 -5.01 -33.39 -8.03
N GLY A 136 -5.27 -33.66 -6.75
CA GLY A 136 -4.40 -34.51 -5.90
C GLY A 136 -3.10 -33.84 -5.44
N LYS A 137 -2.84 -32.60 -5.86
CA LYS A 137 -1.65 -31.83 -5.47
C LYS A 137 -1.93 -30.91 -4.28
N SER A 138 -0.94 -30.15 -3.86
CA SER A 138 -1.10 -29.11 -2.80
C SER A 138 -0.66 -27.75 -3.30
N VAL A 139 -1.40 -26.71 -2.90
CA VAL A 139 -1.11 -25.30 -3.19
C VAL A 139 -0.84 -24.57 -1.89
N SER A 140 0.27 -23.88 -1.80
CA SER A 140 0.61 -23.03 -0.67
C SER A 140 0.17 -21.59 -0.89
N VAL A 141 -0.26 -20.91 0.18
CA VAL A 141 -0.78 -19.54 0.14
C VAL A 141 -0.40 -18.77 1.40
N ASN A 142 -0.34 -17.44 1.28
CA ASN A 142 -0.18 -16.56 2.42
C ASN A 142 -1.53 -16.32 3.12
N LYS A 143 -1.52 -16.41 4.46
CA LYS A 143 -2.69 -16.30 5.34
C LYS A 143 -3.37 -14.92 5.27
N GLY A 144 -4.71 -14.92 5.33
CA GLY A 144 -5.53 -13.70 5.35
C GLY A 144 -5.63 -12.99 4.00
N THR A 145 -5.11 -13.61 2.94
CA THR A 145 -5.12 -13.05 1.58
C THR A 145 -6.31 -13.55 0.76
N PRO A 146 -6.73 -12.82 -0.30
CA PRO A 146 -7.71 -13.35 -1.24
C PRO A 146 -7.22 -14.60 -2.00
N TYR A 147 -5.89 -14.81 -2.07
CA TYR A 147 -5.31 -16.04 -2.63
C TYR A 147 -5.70 -17.27 -1.81
N GLU A 148 -5.70 -17.15 -0.48
CA GLU A 148 -6.16 -18.21 0.43
C GLU A 148 -7.63 -18.52 0.18
N THR A 149 -8.48 -17.48 0.15
CA THR A 149 -9.94 -17.66 -0.06
C THR A 149 -10.22 -18.34 -1.40
N LEU A 150 -9.60 -17.86 -2.50
CA LEU A 150 -9.77 -18.43 -3.83
C LEU A 150 -9.26 -19.87 -3.89
N SER A 151 -8.04 -20.12 -3.36
CA SER A 151 -7.46 -21.48 -3.38
C SER A 151 -8.29 -22.48 -2.60
N LYS A 152 -8.86 -22.09 -1.44
CA LYS A 152 -9.76 -22.97 -0.69
C LYS A 152 -11.03 -23.32 -1.47
N ALA A 153 -11.66 -22.33 -2.10
CA ALA A 153 -12.83 -22.56 -2.93
C ALA A 153 -12.52 -23.47 -4.12
N LYS A 154 -11.44 -23.18 -4.85
CA LYS A 154 -11.01 -23.98 -6.01
C LYS A 154 -10.46 -25.36 -5.62
N GLY A 155 -9.83 -25.48 -4.46
CA GLY A 155 -9.38 -26.77 -3.91
C GLY A 155 -10.53 -27.72 -3.65
N ALA A 156 -11.63 -27.22 -3.08
CA ALA A 156 -12.87 -28.00 -2.90
C ALA A 156 -13.50 -28.40 -4.24
N GLU A 157 -13.46 -27.53 -5.26
CA GLU A 157 -14.03 -27.77 -6.58
C GLU A 157 -13.19 -28.77 -7.41
N HIS A 158 -11.86 -28.65 -7.39
CA HIS A 158 -10.94 -29.38 -8.29
C HIS A 158 -10.13 -30.50 -7.59
N GLY A 159 -10.30 -30.69 -6.28
CA GLY A 159 -9.71 -31.82 -5.55
C GLY A 159 -8.21 -31.65 -5.25
N PHE A 160 -7.74 -30.44 -4.93
CA PHE A 160 -6.40 -30.18 -4.41
C PHE A 160 -6.45 -29.67 -2.96
N THR A 161 -5.35 -29.81 -2.23
CA THR A 161 -5.25 -29.35 -0.83
C THR A 161 -4.61 -27.97 -0.76
N VAL A 162 -4.97 -27.18 0.27
CA VAL A 162 -4.40 -25.84 0.50
C VAL A 162 -3.58 -25.83 1.78
N GLN A 163 -2.33 -25.39 1.67
CA GLN A 163 -1.42 -25.21 2.80
C GLN A 163 -1.28 -23.70 3.06
N VAL A 164 -1.65 -23.26 4.26
CA VAL A 164 -1.64 -21.83 4.63
C VAL A 164 -0.40 -21.52 5.45
N TYR A 165 0.34 -20.50 5.05
CA TYR A 165 1.56 -20.02 5.69
C TYR A 165 1.40 -18.57 6.16
N ASP A 166 2.11 -18.19 7.21
CA ASP A 166 2.04 -16.83 7.73
C ASP A 166 2.68 -15.79 6.80
N THR A 167 3.62 -16.22 5.95
CA THR A 167 4.31 -15.32 5.00
C THR A 167 4.32 -15.91 3.58
N GLN A 168 4.44 -15.04 2.56
CA GLN A 168 4.59 -15.48 1.17
C GLN A 168 5.94 -16.18 0.92
N PRO A 169 7.08 -15.76 1.51
CA PRO A 169 8.32 -16.52 1.43
C PRO A 169 8.21 -17.95 1.95
N ASP A 170 7.51 -18.19 3.07
CA ASP A 170 7.30 -19.54 3.59
C ASP A 170 6.46 -20.41 2.64
N ALA A 171 5.42 -19.81 2.04
CA ALA A 171 4.62 -20.46 1.01
C ALA A 171 5.47 -20.81 -0.24
N THR A 172 6.36 -19.92 -0.67
CA THR A 172 7.31 -20.15 -1.77
C THR A 172 8.33 -21.24 -1.39
N GLN A 173 8.83 -21.23 -0.15
CA GLN A 173 9.77 -22.24 0.33
C GLN A 173 9.14 -23.64 0.41
N ALA A 174 7.83 -23.73 0.67
CA ALA A 174 7.12 -25.01 0.60
C ALA A 174 7.16 -25.61 -0.80
N VAL A 175 7.07 -24.78 -1.85
CA VAL A 175 7.22 -25.23 -3.25
C VAL A 175 8.66 -25.68 -3.54
N LEU A 176 9.65 -24.87 -3.15
CA LEU A 176 11.06 -25.20 -3.39
C LEU A 176 11.50 -26.49 -2.71
N SER A 177 10.99 -26.77 -1.51
CA SER A 177 11.25 -28.00 -0.75
C SER A 177 10.40 -29.20 -1.18
N GLY A 178 9.45 -29.03 -2.11
CA GLY A 178 8.56 -30.09 -2.56
C GLY A 178 7.40 -30.42 -1.61
N ARG A 179 7.19 -29.62 -0.54
CA ARG A 179 6.02 -29.76 0.36
C ARG A 179 4.73 -29.30 -0.29
N ALA A 180 4.80 -28.34 -1.21
CA ALA A 180 3.69 -27.93 -2.05
C ALA A 180 4.10 -28.03 -3.52
N TYR A 181 3.12 -28.29 -4.40
CA TYR A 181 3.34 -28.33 -5.84
C TYR A 181 3.48 -26.91 -6.41
N ALA A 182 2.62 -26.02 -5.97
CA ALA A 182 2.59 -24.62 -6.39
C ALA A 182 2.30 -23.68 -5.21
N THR A 183 2.60 -22.40 -5.39
CA THR A 183 2.07 -21.33 -4.54
C THR A 183 1.24 -20.39 -5.37
N LEU A 184 0.15 -19.82 -4.79
CA LEU A 184 -0.62 -18.73 -5.39
C LEU A 184 -0.34 -17.44 -4.64
N GLY A 185 -0.01 -16.36 -5.37
CA GLY A 185 0.31 -15.05 -4.82
C GLY A 185 0.01 -13.92 -5.80
N GLY A 186 0.34 -12.68 -5.43
CA GLY A 186 0.29 -11.54 -6.34
C GLY A 186 1.37 -11.65 -7.42
N ASN A 187 1.01 -11.32 -8.67
CA ASN A 187 1.90 -11.47 -9.81
C ASN A 187 3.27 -10.79 -9.63
N THR A 188 3.31 -9.55 -9.12
CA THR A 188 4.58 -8.85 -8.88
C THR A 188 5.50 -9.57 -7.90
N THR A 189 4.92 -10.18 -6.85
CA THR A 189 5.67 -10.93 -5.82
C THR A 189 6.17 -12.26 -6.36
N ILE A 190 5.34 -12.99 -7.10
CA ILE A 190 5.73 -14.26 -7.74
C ILE A 190 6.83 -14.04 -8.77
N VAL A 191 6.69 -13.02 -9.64
CA VAL A 191 7.72 -12.67 -10.64
C VAL A 191 9.01 -12.22 -9.95
N TYR A 192 8.92 -11.44 -8.87
CA TYR A 192 10.11 -11.06 -8.12
C TYR A 192 10.80 -12.26 -7.48
N ALA A 193 10.08 -13.17 -6.85
CA ALA A 193 10.66 -14.40 -6.30
C ALA A 193 11.35 -15.25 -7.38
N ALA A 194 10.74 -15.39 -8.56
CA ALA A 194 11.35 -16.08 -9.70
C ALA A 194 12.62 -15.39 -10.18
N SER A 195 12.69 -14.07 -10.20
CA SER A 195 13.89 -13.32 -10.58
C SER A 195 15.05 -13.49 -9.59
N LYS A 196 14.76 -13.85 -8.33
CA LYS A 196 15.77 -14.03 -7.27
C LYS A 196 16.17 -15.48 -7.04
N ASN A 197 15.41 -16.44 -7.53
CA ASN A 197 15.69 -17.86 -7.35
C ASN A 197 15.52 -18.63 -8.67
N PRO A 198 16.62 -19.11 -9.30
CA PRO A 198 16.57 -19.82 -10.58
C PRO A 198 15.86 -21.19 -10.50
N GLN A 199 15.57 -21.71 -9.29
CA GLN A 199 14.79 -22.93 -9.09
C GLN A 199 13.29 -22.68 -8.94
N PHE A 200 12.84 -21.41 -8.96
CA PHE A 200 11.44 -21.02 -8.88
C PHE A 200 11.00 -20.33 -10.17
N VAL A 201 9.84 -20.68 -10.68
CA VAL A 201 9.32 -20.17 -11.95
C VAL A 201 7.94 -19.55 -11.70
N ALA A 202 7.73 -18.35 -12.21
CA ALA A 202 6.41 -17.75 -12.34
C ALA A 202 5.65 -18.50 -13.45
N ASP A 203 4.48 -19.04 -13.11
CA ASP A 203 3.67 -19.86 -14.00
C ASP A 203 2.33 -19.16 -14.31
N LEU A 204 1.24 -19.87 -14.49
CA LEU A 204 -0.05 -19.36 -14.93
C LEU A 204 -0.49 -18.12 -14.13
N GLU A 205 -0.66 -17.00 -14.82
CA GLU A 205 -1.34 -15.82 -14.30
C GLU A 205 -2.85 -15.92 -14.56
N LEU A 206 -3.64 -15.80 -13.50
CA LEU A 206 -5.10 -15.81 -13.54
C LEU A 206 -5.63 -14.43 -13.89
N LYS A 207 -5.67 -14.09 -15.18
CA LYS A 207 -6.01 -12.74 -15.68
C LYS A 207 -7.40 -12.28 -15.25
N GLU A 208 -8.34 -13.20 -15.05
CA GLU A 208 -9.68 -12.97 -14.54
C GLU A 208 -9.72 -12.45 -13.10
N THR A 209 -8.61 -12.62 -12.37
CA THR A 209 -8.47 -12.10 -11.00
C THR A 209 -7.91 -10.68 -10.93
N ARG A 210 -7.78 -10.01 -12.11
CA ARG A 210 -7.23 -8.65 -12.15
C ARG A 210 -8.02 -7.71 -11.26
N ALA A 211 -7.32 -7.06 -10.35
CA ALA A 211 -7.88 -6.18 -9.34
C ALA A 211 -6.93 -5.02 -9.02
N HIS A 212 -7.40 -4.08 -8.22
CA HIS A 212 -6.60 -2.95 -7.75
C HIS A 212 -5.94 -3.28 -6.40
N TRP A 213 -4.72 -2.82 -6.19
CA TRP A 213 -4.19 -2.55 -4.87
C TRP A 213 -4.43 -1.09 -4.52
N ALA A 214 -4.95 -0.87 -3.32
CA ALA A 214 -5.29 0.42 -2.77
C ALA A 214 -5.01 0.44 -1.26
N ALA A 215 -4.96 1.63 -0.66
CA ALA A 215 -4.79 1.78 0.78
C ALA A 215 -6.15 1.74 1.48
N PRO A 216 -6.42 0.75 2.34
CA PRO A 216 -7.63 0.75 3.15
C PRO A 216 -7.49 1.68 4.36
N VAL A 217 -8.60 2.32 4.71
CA VAL A 217 -8.78 3.13 5.92
C VAL A 217 -10.05 2.70 6.65
N PRO A 218 -10.22 3.00 7.95
CA PRO A 218 -11.44 2.73 8.68
C PRO A 218 -12.66 3.36 7.99
N LYS A 219 -13.79 2.66 7.99
CA LYS A 219 -15.02 3.10 7.31
C LYS A 219 -15.54 4.45 7.80
N ASN A 220 -15.26 4.80 9.04
CA ASN A 220 -15.66 6.06 9.67
C ASN A 220 -14.63 7.20 9.47
N ASN A 221 -13.60 7.02 8.64
CA ASN A 221 -12.59 8.06 8.40
C ASN A 221 -12.44 8.44 6.91
N PRO A 222 -13.51 8.95 6.25
CA PRO A 222 -13.44 9.37 4.85
C PRO A 222 -12.48 10.55 4.63
N LYS A 223 -12.24 11.36 5.66
CA LYS A 223 -11.28 12.47 5.58
C LYS A 223 -9.86 11.95 5.35
N LEU A 224 -9.39 11.00 6.15
CA LEU A 224 -8.06 10.41 5.96
C LEU A 224 -7.95 9.71 4.59
N ARG A 225 -9.03 9.01 4.14
CA ARG A 225 -9.06 8.43 2.79
C ARG A 225 -8.80 9.49 1.73
N ALA A 226 -9.50 10.65 1.82
CA ALA A 226 -9.33 11.74 0.85
C ALA A 226 -7.90 12.30 0.89
N GLU A 227 -7.37 12.61 2.06
CA GLU A 227 -6.01 13.15 2.23
C GLU A 227 -4.93 12.20 1.65
N LEU A 228 -5.05 10.89 1.91
CA LEU A 228 -4.14 9.87 1.34
C LEU A 228 -4.27 9.79 -0.18
N GLN A 229 -5.50 9.80 -0.70
CA GLN A 229 -5.74 9.71 -2.13
C GLN A 229 -5.24 10.95 -2.87
N ASP A 230 -5.49 12.15 -2.36
CA ASP A 230 -4.99 13.39 -2.95
C ASP A 230 -3.47 13.38 -3.08
N ALA A 231 -2.76 12.91 -2.04
CA ALA A 231 -1.32 12.75 -2.10
C ALA A 231 -0.88 11.73 -3.17
N LEU A 232 -1.57 10.57 -3.24
CA LEU A 232 -1.31 9.55 -4.27
C LEU A 232 -1.59 10.08 -5.68
N ASP A 233 -2.70 10.81 -5.89
CA ASP A 233 -3.06 11.34 -7.19
C ASP A 233 -2.11 12.46 -7.64
N CYS A 234 -1.59 13.28 -6.72
CA CYS A 234 -0.49 14.20 -7.01
C CYS A 234 0.79 13.44 -7.42
N MET A 235 1.09 12.30 -6.78
CA MET A 235 2.24 11.46 -7.14
C MET A 235 2.06 10.75 -8.49
N LYS A 236 0.84 10.43 -8.89
CA LYS A 236 0.54 9.96 -10.25
C LYS A 236 0.78 11.08 -11.26
N LYS A 237 0.24 12.27 -10.99
CA LYS A 237 0.32 13.45 -11.87
C LYS A 237 1.76 13.87 -12.17
N ASP A 238 2.66 13.84 -11.20
CA ASP A 238 4.07 14.24 -11.37
C ASP A 238 5.01 13.07 -11.71
N GLY A 239 4.48 11.86 -11.85
CA GLY A 239 5.22 10.66 -12.23
C GLY A 239 6.03 10.01 -11.10
N THR A 240 5.84 10.42 -9.85
CA THR A 240 6.56 9.83 -8.70
C THR A 240 6.25 8.34 -8.54
N ILE A 241 4.98 7.93 -8.64
CA ILE A 241 4.61 6.49 -8.56
C ILE A 241 5.23 5.72 -9.73
N ALA A 242 5.24 6.30 -10.93
CA ALA A 242 5.86 5.67 -12.10
C ALA A 242 7.38 5.42 -11.88
N LYS A 243 8.10 6.38 -11.29
CA LYS A 243 9.51 6.21 -10.93
C LYS A 243 9.71 5.10 -9.89
N PHE A 244 8.83 5.00 -8.90
CA PHE A 244 8.89 3.91 -7.90
C PHE A 244 8.58 2.56 -8.54
N SER A 245 7.62 2.49 -9.47
CA SER A 245 7.31 1.29 -10.24
C SER A 245 8.52 0.83 -11.07
N GLU A 246 9.20 1.75 -11.76
CA GLU A 246 10.42 1.45 -12.52
C GLU A 246 11.56 0.96 -11.61
N LYS A 247 11.77 1.61 -10.46
CA LYS A 247 12.79 1.23 -9.46
C LYS A 247 12.59 -0.20 -8.94
N TRP A 248 11.35 -0.56 -8.58
CA TRP A 248 11.08 -1.81 -7.86
C TRP A 248 10.65 -2.97 -8.74
N PHE A 249 10.02 -2.70 -9.88
CA PHE A 249 9.53 -3.74 -10.80
C PHE A 249 10.30 -3.78 -12.12
N GLY A 250 11.26 -2.88 -12.33
CA GLY A 250 12.12 -2.86 -13.55
C GLY A 250 11.36 -2.52 -14.83
N ARG A 251 10.14 -1.96 -14.73
CA ARG A 251 9.32 -1.61 -15.88
C ARG A 251 8.63 -0.26 -15.72
N LYS A 252 8.50 0.47 -16.80
CA LYS A 252 7.64 1.66 -16.85
C LYS A 252 6.17 1.24 -16.82
N PRO A 253 5.31 1.98 -16.11
CA PRO A 253 3.86 1.77 -16.20
C PRO A 253 3.34 1.92 -17.61
N ALA A 254 2.30 1.16 -17.96
CA ALA A 254 1.54 1.39 -19.17
C ALA A 254 0.78 2.73 -19.07
N PRO A 255 0.44 3.37 -20.21
CA PRO A 255 -0.30 4.65 -20.21
C PRO A 255 -1.66 4.60 -19.50
N ASP A 256 -2.27 3.43 -19.43
CA ASP A 256 -3.52 3.13 -18.71
C ASP A 256 -3.29 2.50 -17.32
N GLY A 257 -2.04 2.49 -16.84
CA GLY A 257 -1.67 1.96 -15.55
C GLY A 257 -2.19 2.80 -14.39
N LEU A 258 -2.55 2.16 -13.29
CA LEU A 258 -3.02 2.85 -12.08
C LEU A 258 -1.94 3.73 -11.42
N GLU A 259 -0.69 3.52 -11.79
CA GLU A 259 0.45 4.31 -11.36
C GLU A 259 0.48 5.72 -11.99
N VAL A 260 -0.29 5.94 -13.06
CA VAL A 260 -0.30 7.20 -13.83
C VAL A 260 -1.71 7.75 -14.05
N VAL A 261 -2.75 6.88 -14.02
CA VAL A 261 -4.14 7.30 -14.26
C VAL A 261 -4.78 7.76 -12.95
N ILE A 262 -5.32 8.98 -12.97
CA ILE A 262 -6.14 9.53 -11.88
C ILE A 262 -7.61 9.19 -12.20
N THR A 263 -8.26 8.47 -11.28
CA THR A 263 -9.70 8.18 -11.40
C THR A 263 -10.52 9.28 -10.74
N PRO A 264 -11.66 9.71 -11.34
CA PRO A 264 -12.54 10.69 -10.71
C PRO A 264 -13.08 10.22 -9.35
N GLY A 265 -13.34 11.16 -8.46
CA GLY A 265 -13.90 10.87 -7.14
C GLY A 265 -12.91 10.21 -6.18
N TYR A 266 -13.42 9.65 -5.09
CA TYR A 266 -12.62 8.98 -4.06
C TYR A 266 -12.94 7.49 -3.97
N GLY A 267 -11.90 6.68 -3.93
CA GLY A 267 -12.01 5.22 -3.89
C GLY A 267 -12.10 4.56 -5.26
N PRO A 268 -12.16 3.23 -5.31
CA PRO A 268 -12.24 2.49 -6.57
C PRO A 268 -13.65 2.56 -7.17
N PRO A 269 -13.83 3.03 -8.43
CA PRO A 269 -15.13 3.06 -9.07
C PRO A 269 -15.83 1.70 -9.09
N GLY A 270 -17.15 1.71 -8.85
CA GLY A 270 -17.97 0.50 -8.83
C GLY A 270 -17.88 -0.35 -7.56
N MET A 271 -17.03 0.02 -6.60
CA MET A 271 -16.93 -0.68 -5.32
C MET A 271 -17.74 0.03 -4.21
N PRO A 272 -18.21 -0.69 -3.18
CA PRO A 272 -18.78 -0.08 -1.99
C PRO A 272 -17.86 1.01 -1.41
N GLY A 273 -18.44 2.15 -1.00
CA GLY A 273 -17.69 3.29 -0.46
C GLY A 273 -17.03 4.18 -1.49
N TYR A 274 -17.22 3.92 -2.81
CA TYR A 274 -16.84 4.88 -3.84
C TYR A 274 -17.67 6.16 -3.72
N ASP A 275 -17.01 7.30 -3.75
CA ASP A 275 -17.61 8.63 -3.73
C ASP A 275 -17.31 9.33 -5.07
N PRO A 276 -18.30 9.52 -5.95
CA PRO A 276 -18.09 10.12 -7.26
C PRO A 276 -17.92 11.64 -7.23
N THR A 277 -17.96 12.27 -6.06
CA THR A 277 -17.90 13.74 -5.94
C THR A 277 -16.61 14.26 -6.56
N PRO A 278 -16.69 15.12 -7.58
CA PRO A 278 -15.50 15.76 -8.14
C PRO A 278 -14.77 16.60 -7.09
N HIS A 279 -13.46 16.53 -7.09
CA HIS A 279 -12.63 17.38 -6.24
C HIS A 279 -11.48 17.99 -7.05
N GLU A 280 -11.08 19.20 -6.65
CA GLU A 280 -9.92 19.84 -7.25
C GLU A 280 -8.65 19.34 -6.57
N LEU A 281 -7.77 18.71 -7.34
CA LEU A 281 -6.51 18.19 -6.84
C LEU A 281 -5.52 19.32 -6.59
N LYS A 282 -5.19 19.59 -5.32
CA LYS A 282 -4.19 20.58 -4.89
C LYS A 282 -2.88 19.88 -4.56
N CYS A 283 -1.93 19.94 -5.51
CA CYS A 283 -0.59 19.38 -5.34
C CYS A 283 0.37 20.48 -4.85
N ASN A 284 0.87 20.35 -3.63
CA ASN A 284 1.84 21.27 -3.01
C ASN A 284 3.28 20.78 -3.20
#